data_a28911c32b7abc048d0464ba59a85740
#
_entry.id   a28911c32b7abc048d0464ba59a85740
#
_cell.length_a   1.000
_cell.length_b   1.000
_cell.length_c   1.000
_cell.angle_alpha   90.00
_cell.angle_beta   90.00
_cell.angle_gamma   90.00
#
_symmetry.space_group_name_H-M   'P 1'
#
loop_
_entity.id
_entity.type
_entity.pdbx_description
1 polymer ?
#
loop_
_entity_poly.entity_id
_entity_poly.type
_entity_poly.pdbx_seq_one_letter_code
_entity_poly.pdbx_strand_id
1 'polypeptide(L)'
;MAEQIAHTKNGKIEQFGRICFYAGLLLELLIVILDKSSWINPLEGQMFRVSFLLFACKLCVTKYSKKEWLAVLAAGVIAGLCYLSSDRDEAVRVVVFVASMKGIDHKKALRVVFYVTLTGMAVLAILSLAGVLGEVWDAGAGYGIKEGSRRLCLGVGNSNALAIMIWALMTLGVYLFHEKMKPVHWILLGVLTVGVYAATMTRTTFLVMAATLVLAFVLEKFPQIAEKKSLYIGGTAITAAGILFSVYAAYISDWYDFMPGWVVKIDRILTGRIASIYAFENGGGVLENWKLFGDPDYIEYFDMGYVRLFFWYGIIPGLCCIILLFLLIWQCKNQKDRMGFVLILSFAVFTVVEAHIVSVYIARNYILFLLGAYWTGMFPFDGDDIYWWQLPGFY
;
A
#
# COMPACT_ATOMS: atom_id res chain seq x y z
N MET A 1 -5.79 12.37 -44.94
CA MET A 1 -6.15 10.93 -44.90
C MET A 1 -5.13 10.12 -44.08
N ALA A 2 -3.81 10.23 -44.31
CA ALA A 2 -2.79 9.53 -43.50
C ALA A 2 -2.79 9.96 -42.00
N GLU A 3 -2.93 11.25 -41.69
CA GLU A 3 -3.03 11.77 -40.32
C GLU A 3 -4.30 11.31 -39.60
N GLN A 4 -5.44 11.25 -40.27
CA GLN A 4 -6.68 10.72 -39.68
C GLN A 4 -6.59 9.23 -39.40
N ILE A 5 -5.93 8.46 -40.27
CA ILE A 5 -5.69 7.02 -40.05
C ILE A 5 -4.73 6.82 -38.89
N ALA A 6 -3.67 7.62 -38.78
CA ALA A 6 -2.73 7.54 -37.64
C ALA A 6 -3.39 7.94 -36.33
N HIS A 7 -4.23 8.97 -36.31
CA HIS A 7 -4.98 9.38 -35.11
C HIS A 7 -5.98 8.31 -34.64
N THR A 8 -6.66 7.66 -35.58
CA THR A 8 -7.61 6.56 -35.28
C THR A 8 -6.87 5.31 -34.78
N LYS A 9 -5.69 5.01 -35.34
CA LYS A 9 -4.85 3.86 -34.91
C LYS A 9 -4.29 4.08 -33.51
N ASN A 10 -3.79 5.27 -33.18
CA ASN A 10 -3.32 5.62 -31.85
C ASN A 10 -4.44 5.53 -30.81
N GLY A 11 -5.66 5.98 -31.12
CA GLY A 11 -6.80 5.87 -30.22
C GLY A 11 -7.18 4.42 -29.88
N LYS A 12 -7.08 3.50 -30.84
CA LYS A 12 -7.34 2.06 -30.60
C LYS A 12 -6.28 1.42 -29.71
N ILE A 13 -5.00 1.78 -29.90
CA ILE A 13 -3.90 1.29 -29.08
C ILE A 13 -4.05 1.76 -27.63
N GLU A 14 -4.37 3.03 -27.41
CA GLU A 14 -4.62 3.58 -26.09
C GLU A 14 -5.84 2.93 -25.41
N GLN A 15 -6.90 2.67 -26.18
CA GLN A 15 -8.08 1.96 -25.67
C GLN A 15 -7.74 0.52 -25.26
N PHE A 16 -6.99 -0.20 -26.08
CA PHE A 16 -6.49 -1.54 -25.75
C PHE A 16 -5.66 -1.51 -24.46
N GLY A 17 -4.71 -0.58 -24.35
CA GLY A 17 -3.91 -0.41 -23.12
C GLY A 17 -4.77 -0.15 -21.87
N ARG A 18 -5.83 0.69 -21.99
CA ARG A 18 -6.77 0.91 -20.86
C ARG A 18 -7.55 -0.36 -20.49
N ILE A 19 -7.98 -1.15 -21.47
CA ILE A 19 -8.65 -2.44 -21.20
C ILE A 19 -7.71 -3.38 -20.45
N CYS A 20 -6.45 -3.53 -20.91
CA CYS A 20 -5.46 -4.34 -20.22
C CYS A 20 -5.25 -3.88 -18.77
N PHE A 21 -5.12 -2.56 -18.54
CA PHE A 21 -4.94 -2.01 -17.19
C PHE A 21 -6.10 -2.36 -16.27
N TYR A 22 -7.35 -2.09 -16.68
CA TYR A 22 -8.52 -2.36 -15.82
C TYR A 22 -8.79 -3.86 -15.64
N ALA A 23 -8.51 -4.69 -16.65
CA ALA A 23 -8.58 -6.15 -16.50
C ALA A 23 -7.56 -6.66 -15.46
N GLY A 24 -6.30 -6.18 -15.53
CA GLY A 24 -5.29 -6.48 -14.54
C GLY A 24 -5.67 -6.01 -13.14
N LEU A 25 -6.21 -4.79 -13.02
CA LEU A 25 -6.67 -4.23 -11.75
C LEU A 25 -7.82 -5.04 -11.14
N LEU A 26 -8.81 -5.43 -11.92
CA LEU A 26 -9.92 -6.27 -11.44
C LEU A 26 -9.42 -7.64 -10.97
N LEU A 27 -8.43 -8.21 -11.66
CA LEU A 27 -7.82 -9.47 -11.24
C LEU A 27 -7.05 -9.32 -9.91
N GLU A 28 -6.27 -8.25 -9.75
CA GLU A 28 -5.59 -7.94 -8.46
C GLU A 28 -6.59 -7.74 -7.31
N LEU A 29 -7.73 -7.08 -7.57
CA LEU A 29 -8.78 -6.90 -6.57
C LEU A 29 -9.45 -8.22 -6.20
N LEU A 30 -9.67 -9.09 -7.17
CA LEU A 30 -10.21 -10.45 -6.92
C LEU A 30 -9.24 -11.25 -6.05
N ILE A 31 -7.93 -11.20 -6.34
CA ILE A 31 -6.91 -11.85 -5.51
C ILE A 31 -6.99 -11.34 -4.06
N VAL A 32 -7.07 -10.01 -3.86
CA VAL A 32 -7.20 -9.41 -2.51
C VAL A 32 -8.43 -9.92 -1.77
N ILE A 33 -9.58 -10.01 -2.44
CA ILE A 33 -10.83 -10.47 -1.82
C ILE A 33 -10.72 -11.96 -1.44
N LEU A 34 -10.15 -12.78 -2.31
CA LEU A 34 -9.95 -14.20 -2.07
C LEU A 34 -8.93 -14.44 -0.94
N ASP A 35 -7.82 -13.70 -0.91
CA ASP A 35 -6.83 -13.74 0.20
C ASP A 35 -7.45 -13.40 1.56
N LYS A 36 -8.41 -12.46 1.57
CA LYS A 36 -9.08 -12.08 2.81
C LYS A 36 -10.20 -13.05 3.22
N SER A 37 -10.58 -13.95 2.37
CA SER A 37 -11.53 -15.02 2.70
C SER A 37 -10.83 -16.18 3.42
N SER A 38 -11.61 -17.10 3.98
CA SER A 38 -11.09 -18.37 4.51
C SER A 38 -10.79 -19.40 3.42
N TRP A 39 -11.05 -19.07 2.15
CA TRP A 39 -10.80 -19.98 1.03
C TRP A 39 -9.37 -19.87 0.53
N ILE A 40 -8.66 -21.01 0.53
CA ILE A 40 -7.29 -21.07 0.01
C ILE A 40 -7.35 -21.10 -1.52
N ASN A 41 -6.84 -20.05 -2.15
CA ASN A 41 -6.86 -19.90 -3.60
C ASN A 41 -5.70 -20.69 -4.26
N PRO A 42 -5.96 -21.86 -4.94
CA PRO A 42 -4.89 -22.64 -5.55
C PRO A 42 -4.31 -21.99 -6.82
N LEU A 43 -4.96 -20.97 -7.37
CA LEU A 43 -4.58 -20.28 -8.61
C LEU A 43 -3.92 -18.93 -8.36
N GLU A 44 -3.65 -18.55 -7.10
CA GLU A 44 -3.18 -17.23 -6.75
C GLU A 44 -1.92 -16.82 -7.52
N GLY A 45 -0.90 -17.68 -7.57
CA GLY A 45 0.33 -17.41 -8.33
C GLY A 45 0.10 -17.24 -9.83
N GLN A 46 -0.87 -17.98 -10.42
CA GLN A 46 -1.23 -17.81 -11.83
C GLN A 46 -1.96 -16.50 -12.08
N MET A 47 -2.84 -16.12 -11.16
CA MET A 47 -3.57 -14.85 -11.25
C MET A 47 -2.60 -13.66 -11.16
N PHE A 48 -1.57 -13.71 -10.30
CA PHE A 48 -0.51 -12.69 -10.26
C PHE A 48 0.28 -12.62 -11.57
N ARG A 49 0.59 -13.76 -12.21
CA ARG A 49 1.27 -13.76 -13.51
C ARG A 49 0.42 -13.13 -14.61
N VAL A 50 -0.88 -13.44 -14.63
CA VAL A 50 -1.81 -12.88 -15.63
C VAL A 50 -1.99 -11.36 -15.39
N SER A 51 -2.17 -10.90 -14.16
CA SER A 51 -2.28 -9.46 -13.86
C SER A 51 -1.01 -8.71 -14.24
N PHE A 52 0.18 -9.27 -13.94
CA PHE A 52 1.46 -8.73 -14.36
C PHE A 52 1.57 -8.59 -15.88
N LEU A 53 1.22 -9.63 -16.65
CA LEU A 53 1.23 -9.59 -18.11
C LEU A 53 0.29 -8.52 -18.68
N LEU A 54 -0.88 -8.34 -18.07
CA LEU A 54 -1.83 -7.31 -18.48
C LEU A 54 -1.27 -5.89 -18.23
N PHE A 55 -0.61 -5.64 -17.08
CA PHE A 55 0.07 -4.37 -16.83
C PHE A 55 1.28 -4.18 -17.74
N ALA A 56 2.06 -5.24 -18.01
CA ALA A 56 3.17 -5.20 -18.95
C ALA A 56 2.69 -4.90 -20.37
N CYS A 57 1.58 -5.50 -20.84
CA CYS A 57 0.94 -5.14 -22.11
C CYS A 57 0.57 -3.65 -22.15
N LYS A 58 -0.01 -3.11 -21.06
CA LYS A 58 -0.31 -1.68 -20.97
C LYS A 58 0.96 -0.84 -21.07
N LEU A 59 2.01 -1.22 -20.34
CA LEU A 59 3.30 -0.53 -20.37
C LEU A 59 3.90 -0.51 -21.80
N CYS A 60 3.90 -1.66 -22.48
CA CYS A 60 4.40 -1.78 -23.85
C CYS A 60 3.72 -0.85 -24.85
N VAL A 61 2.42 -0.57 -24.68
CA VAL A 61 1.67 0.34 -25.56
C VAL A 61 1.59 1.77 -25.03
N THR A 62 2.35 2.11 -23.98
CA THR A 62 2.41 3.46 -23.41
C THR A 62 3.61 4.21 -23.97
N LYS A 63 3.42 5.49 -24.27
CA LYS A 63 4.49 6.39 -24.69
C LYS A 63 5.12 7.07 -23.47
N TYR A 64 6.44 7.20 -23.50
CA TYR A 64 7.23 7.89 -22.50
C TYR A 64 8.32 8.72 -23.16
N SER A 65 8.78 9.78 -22.53
CA SER A 65 10.02 10.45 -22.92
C SER A 65 11.23 9.50 -22.71
N LYS A 66 12.33 9.79 -23.40
CA LYS A 66 13.57 8.97 -23.24
C LYS A 66 14.05 8.93 -21.79
N LYS A 67 13.93 10.05 -21.06
CA LYS A 67 14.33 10.12 -19.64
C LYS A 67 13.41 9.31 -18.74
N GLU A 68 12.09 9.31 -19.02
CA GLU A 68 11.14 8.46 -18.30
C GLU A 68 11.40 6.98 -18.57
N TRP A 69 11.69 6.58 -19.82
CA TRP A 69 12.09 5.21 -20.14
C TRP A 69 13.35 4.79 -19.37
N LEU A 70 14.34 5.69 -19.29
CA LEU A 70 15.55 5.42 -18.48
C LEU A 70 15.22 5.22 -16.99
N ALA A 71 14.31 6.03 -16.43
CA ALA A 71 13.88 5.89 -15.06
C ALA A 71 13.12 4.56 -14.81
N VAL A 72 12.22 4.18 -15.72
CA VAL A 72 11.52 2.88 -15.68
C VAL A 72 12.51 1.72 -15.77
N LEU A 73 13.49 1.82 -16.67
CA LEU A 73 14.54 0.82 -16.82
C LEU A 73 15.41 0.71 -15.55
N ALA A 74 15.84 1.85 -15.00
CA ALA A 74 16.63 1.86 -13.77
C ALA A 74 15.88 1.24 -12.58
N ALA A 75 14.59 1.61 -12.41
CA ALA A 75 13.72 0.99 -11.41
C ALA A 75 13.54 -0.51 -11.66
N GLY A 76 13.38 -0.91 -12.94
CA GLY A 76 13.29 -2.31 -13.36
C GLY A 76 14.55 -3.11 -13.04
N VAL A 77 15.73 -2.51 -13.24
CA VAL A 77 17.02 -3.15 -12.89
C VAL A 77 17.13 -3.36 -11.38
N ILE A 78 16.82 -2.34 -10.57
CA ILE A 78 16.85 -2.47 -9.10
C ILE A 78 15.85 -3.55 -8.64
N ALA A 79 14.63 -3.54 -9.18
CA ALA A 79 13.61 -4.53 -8.85
C ALA A 79 13.99 -5.94 -9.33
N GLY A 80 14.63 -6.06 -10.49
CA GLY A 80 15.15 -7.31 -11.02
C GLY A 80 16.30 -7.88 -10.17
N LEU A 81 17.22 -7.04 -9.73
CA LEU A 81 18.27 -7.43 -8.79
C LEU A 81 17.68 -7.88 -7.45
N CYS A 82 16.64 -7.18 -6.96
CA CYS A 82 15.91 -7.59 -5.78
C CYS A 82 15.27 -8.98 -5.96
N TYR A 83 14.61 -9.23 -7.09
CA TYR A 83 14.02 -10.53 -7.40
C TYR A 83 15.07 -11.63 -7.44
N LEU A 84 16.19 -11.40 -8.14
CA LEU A 84 17.28 -12.40 -8.25
C LEU A 84 17.93 -12.72 -6.91
N SER A 85 17.93 -11.80 -5.95
CA SER A 85 18.55 -12.00 -4.63
C SER A 85 17.58 -12.55 -3.58
N SER A 86 16.27 -12.26 -3.67
CA SER A 86 15.29 -12.58 -2.64
C SER A 86 14.21 -13.59 -3.08
N ASP A 87 14.18 -13.95 -4.36
CA ASP A 87 13.12 -14.74 -5.01
C ASP A 87 11.70 -14.11 -4.87
N ARG A 88 11.65 -12.78 -4.62
CA ARG A 88 10.41 -12.00 -4.41
C ARG A 88 10.11 -11.12 -5.60
N ASP A 89 9.03 -11.43 -6.32
CA ASP A 89 8.63 -10.74 -7.55
C ASP A 89 7.86 -9.42 -7.33
N GLU A 90 7.49 -9.10 -6.09
CA GLU A 90 6.63 -7.93 -5.80
C GLU A 90 7.23 -6.61 -6.26
N ALA A 91 8.56 -6.42 -6.10
CA ALA A 91 9.22 -5.19 -6.54
C ALA A 91 9.08 -5.00 -8.06
N VAL A 92 9.23 -6.08 -8.85
CA VAL A 92 9.06 -6.04 -10.31
C VAL A 92 7.61 -5.74 -10.68
N ARG A 93 6.65 -6.40 -10.02
CA ARG A 93 5.21 -6.15 -10.25
C ARG A 93 4.83 -4.71 -9.92
N VAL A 94 5.37 -4.14 -8.84
CA VAL A 94 5.13 -2.74 -8.45
C VAL A 94 5.67 -1.77 -9.51
N VAL A 95 6.89 -1.95 -9.99
CA VAL A 95 7.48 -1.09 -11.04
C VAL A 95 6.62 -1.11 -12.30
N VAL A 96 6.22 -2.30 -12.77
CA VAL A 96 5.40 -2.44 -13.98
C VAL A 96 4.01 -1.83 -13.76
N PHE A 97 3.39 -2.02 -12.60
CA PHE A 97 2.11 -1.41 -12.25
C PHE A 97 2.19 0.12 -12.26
N VAL A 98 3.14 0.70 -11.52
CA VAL A 98 3.33 2.15 -11.43
C VAL A 98 3.59 2.76 -12.81
N ALA A 99 4.46 2.13 -13.60
CA ALA A 99 4.70 2.57 -14.96
C ALA A 99 3.45 2.44 -15.86
N SER A 100 2.65 1.38 -15.72
CA SER A 100 1.42 1.21 -16.50
C SER A 100 0.33 2.27 -16.22
N MET A 101 0.45 3.03 -15.13
CA MET A 101 -0.50 4.07 -14.74
C MET A 101 -0.48 5.32 -15.63
N LYS A 102 0.58 5.57 -16.41
CA LYS A 102 0.63 6.76 -17.30
C LYS A 102 -0.57 6.76 -18.27
N GLY A 103 -1.30 7.87 -18.31
CA GLY A 103 -2.53 8.03 -19.11
C GLY A 103 -3.78 7.35 -18.51
N ILE A 104 -3.69 6.84 -17.29
CA ILE A 104 -4.83 6.33 -16.52
C ILE A 104 -5.26 7.40 -15.51
N ASP A 105 -6.55 7.67 -15.45
CA ASP A 105 -7.15 8.52 -14.42
C ASP A 105 -7.14 7.75 -13.07
N HIS A 106 -6.22 8.13 -12.19
CA HIS A 106 -6.04 7.48 -10.90
C HIS A 106 -7.28 7.57 -10.00
N LYS A 107 -8.05 8.67 -10.06
CA LYS A 107 -9.30 8.79 -9.29
C LYS A 107 -10.37 7.82 -9.80
N LYS A 108 -10.44 7.57 -11.11
CA LYS A 108 -11.33 6.54 -11.66
C LYS A 108 -10.86 5.14 -11.28
N ALA A 109 -9.57 4.85 -11.39
CA ALA A 109 -9.02 3.57 -10.97
C ALA A 109 -9.29 3.31 -9.47
N LEU A 110 -9.04 4.30 -8.61
CA LEU A 110 -9.32 4.21 -7.18
C LEU A 110 -10.82 4.08 -6.85
N ARG A 111 -11.73 4.65 -7.67
CA ARG A 111 -13.17 4.38 -7.53
C ARG A 111 -13.51 2.93 -7.83
N VAL A 112 -12.89 2.33 -8.85
CA VAL A 112 -13.06 0.88 -9.13
C VAL A 112 -12.55 0.08 -7.92
N VAL A 113 -11.37 0.39 -7.40
CA VAL A 113 -10.83 -0.23 -6.17
C VAL A 113 -11.82 -0.12 -5.02
N PHE A 114 -12.34 1.08 -4.76
CA PHE A 114 -13.28 1.31 -3.66
C PHE A 114 -14.55 0.45 -3.77
N TYR A 115 -15.23 0.52 -4.92
CA TYR A 115 -16.50 -0.19 -5.07
C TYR A 115 -16.33 -1.72 -5.14
N VAL A 116 -15.31 -2.21 -5.84
CA VAL A 116 -15.06 -3.66 -5.92
C VAL A 116 -14.66 -4.22 -4.55
N THR A 117 -13.76 -3.53 -3.83
CA THR A 117 -13.37 -3.96 -2.48
C THR A 117 -14.55 -3.90 -1.51
N LEU A 118 -15.33 -2.82 -1.53
CA LEU A 118 -16.52 -2.69 -0.68
C LEU A 118 -17.54 -3.80 -0.95
N THR A 119 -17.82 -4.07 -2.23
CA THR A 119 -18.74 -5.15 -2.63
C THR A 119 -18.19 -6.52 -2.23
N GLY A 120 -16.89 -6.78 -2.48
CA GLY A 120 -16.24 -8.04 -2.09
C GLY A 120 -16.31 -8.28 -0.59
N MET A 121 -16.00 -7.25 0.22
CA MET A 121 -16.10 -7.33 1.68
C MET A 121 -17.54 -7.56 2.16
N ALA A 122 -18.53 -6.92 1.52
CA ALA A 122 -19.94 -7.14 1.82
C ALA A 122 -20.37 -8.58 1.48
N VAL A 123 -19.92 -9.12 0.35
CA VAL A 123 -20.19 -10.52 -0.04
C VAL A 123 -19.56 -11.48 0.97
N LEU A 124 -18.30 -11.29 1.38
CA LEU A 124 -17.68 -12.14 2.40
C LEU A 124 -18.46 -12.09 3.73
N ALA A 125 -18.89 -10.91 4.15
CA ALA A 125 -19.67 -10.75 5.37
C ALA A 125 -21.02 -11.49 5.28
N ILE A 126 -21.72 -11.40 4.16
CA ILE A 126 -22.98 -12.12 3.91
C ILE A 126 -22.76 -13.64 3.93
N LEU A 127 -21.74 -14.14 3.24
CA LEU A 127 -21.41 -15.57 3.21
C LEU A 127 -21.01 -16.09 4.61
N SER A 128 -20.31 -15.29 5.39
CA SER A 128 -19.97 -15.64 6.77
C SER A 128 -21.19 -15.69 7.67
N LEU A 129 -22.07 -14.68 7.60
CA LEU A 129 -23.33 -14.65 8.35
C LEU A 129 -24.27 -15.81 7.97
N ALA A 130 -24.23 -16.24 6.72
CA ALA A 130 -24.97 -17.41 6.23
C ALA A 130 -24.32 -18.75 6.61
N GLY A 131 -23.15 -18.75 7.25
CA GLY A 131 -22.41 -19.96 7.63
C GLY A 131 -21.81 -20.73 6.44
N VAL A 132 -21.64 -20.05 5.28
CA VAL A 132 -21.12 -20.67 4.05
C VAL A 132 -19.61 -20.56 3.97
N LEU A 133 -19.02 -19.42 4.35
CA LEU A 133 -17.59 -19.16 4.18
C LEU A 133 -17.04 -18.28 5.31
N GLY A 134 -16.09 -18.84 6.05
CA GLY A 134 -15.40 -18.13 7.14
C GLY A 134 -16.26 -17.93 8.39
N GLU A 135 -15.61 -17.62 9.47
CA GLU A 135 -16.25 -17.39 10.77
C GLU A 135 -16.73 -15.95 10.93
N VAL A 136 -17.81 -15.73 11.68
CA VAL A 136 -18.29 -14.38 12.05
C VAL A 136 -17.44 -13.79 13.17
N TRP A 137 -17.01 -14.66 14.09
CA TRP A 137 -16.28 -14.27 15.29
C TRP A 137 -14.95 -15.01 15.38
N ASP A 138 -13.90 -14.25 15.62
CA ASP A 138 -12.58 -14.75 15.91
C ASP A 138 -12.50 -15.06 17.42
N ALA A 139 -12.23 -16.31 17.76
CA ALA A 139 -12.00 -16.76 19.14
C ALA A 139 -10.57 -16.41 19.56
N GLY A 140 -10.27 -15.11 19.67
CA GLY A 140 -8.93 -14.58 19.77
C GLY A 140 -8.13 -15.09 20.95
N ALA A 141 -7.12 -15.89 20.67
CA ALA A 141 -5.90 -15.96 21.45
C ALA A 141 -4.95 -14.90 20.89
N GLY A 142 -4.70 -13.81 21.59
CA GLY A 142 -3.82 -12.75 21.12
C GLY A 142 -3.22 -11.97 22.27
N TYR A 143 -2.06 -11.40 22.06
CA TYR A 143 -1.30 -10.63 23.04
C TYR A 143 -2.17 -9.50 23.66
N GLY A 144 -2.41 -9.58 24.98
CA GLY A 144 -3.18 -8.59 25.72
C GLY A 144 -4.71 -8.66 25.57
N ILE A 145 -5.24 -9.73 24.98
CA ILE A 145 -6.68 -10.01 24.86
C ILE A 145 -7.06 -11.01 25.93
N LYS A 146 -8.18 -10.74 26.64
CA LYS A 146 -8.68 -11.70 27.64
C LYS A 146 -9.08 -13.00 26.93
N GLU A 147 -8.61 -14.12 27.45
CA GLU A 147 -9.02 -15.45 27.01
C GLU A 147 -10.54 -15.55 26.97
N GLY A 148 -11.10 -16.07 25.85
CA GLY A 148 -12.54 -16.16 25.64
C GLY A 148 -13.24 -14.91 25.10
N SER A 149 -12.53 -13.82 24.80
CA SER A 149 -13.15 -12.66 24.14
C SER A 149 -13.44 -12.98 22.66
N ARG A 150 -14.70 -12.77 22.24
CA ARG A 150 -15.10 -12.87 20.83
C ARG A 150 -14.88 -11.55 20.14
N ARG A 151 -14.22 -11.56 18.98
CA ARG A 151 -13.97 -10.38 18.16
C ARG A 151 -14.57 -10.59 16.79
N LEU A 152 -15.19 -9.55 16.24
CA LEU A 152 -15.83 -9.62 14.93
C LEU A 152 -14.79 -9.73 13.81
N CYS A 153 -14.95 -10.72 12.91
CA CYS A 153 -14.13 -10.88 11.71
C CYS A 153 -14.93 -11.00 10.40
N LEU A 154 -16.22 -11.36 10.46
CA LEU A 154 -17.14 -11.38 9.31
C LEU A 154 -16.56 -12.12 8.07
N GLY A 155 -15.96 -13.26 8.26
CA GLY A 155 -15.36 -14.06 7.18
C GLY A 155 -14.02 -13.52 6.64
N VAL A 156 -13.49 -12.44 7.21
CA VAL A 156 -12.22 -11.83 6.82
C VAL A 156 -11.12 -12.33 7.74
N GLY A 157 -10.64 -13.55 7.50
CA GLY A 157 -9.51 -14.19 8.18
C GLY A 157 -9.47 -13.97 9.71
N ASN A 158 -9.22 -12.74 10.16
CA ASN A 158 -9.21 -12.36 11.57
C ASN A 158 -9.72 -10.93 11.78
N SER A 159 -9.99 -10.57 13.02
CA SER A 159 -10.54 -9.26 13.39
C SER A 159 -9.61 -8.07 13.09
N ASN A 160 -8.28 -8.27 13.14
CA ASN A 160 -7.33 -7.23 12.75
C ASN A 160 -7.42 -6.95 11.24
N ALA A 161 -7.48 -8.01 10.42
CA ALA A 161 -7.64 -7.88 8.96
C ALA A 161 -8.94 -7.14 8.59
N LEU A 162 -10.06 -7.43 9.27
CA LEU A 162 -11.33 -6.70 9.08
C LEU A 162 -11.16 -5.22 9.39
N ALA A 163 -10.57 -4.88 10.54
CA ALA A 163 -10.36 -3.48 10.93
C ALA A 163 -9.46 -2.74 9.93
N ILE A 164 -8.39 -3.37 9.44
CA ILE A 164 -7.47 -2.81 8.44
C ILE A 164 -8.19 -2.57 7.11
N MET A 165 -9.01 -3.50 6.65
CA MET A 165 -9.78 -3.32 5.41
C MET A 165 -10.78 -2.18 5.51
N ILE A 166 -11.45 -2.02 6.68
CA ILE A 166 -12.37 -0.90 6.91
C ILE A 166 -11.60 0.42 6.98
N TRP A 167 -10.44 0.47 7.66
CA TRP A 167 -9.57 1.65 7.66
C TRP A 167 -9.14 2.04 6.23
N ALA A 168 -8.72 1.09 5.42
CA ALA A 168 -8.31 1.33 4.05
C ALA A 168 -9.48 1.89 3.21
N LEU A 169 -10.66 1.27 3.29
CA LEU A 169 -11.87 1.76 2.61
C LEU A 169 -12.30 3.13 3.10
N MET A 170 -12.26 3.39 4.42
CA MET A 170 -12.58 4.71 4.99
C MET A 170 -11.62 5.78 4.45
N THR A 171 -10.32 5.53 4.49
CA THR A 171 -9.29 6.46 4.02
C THR A 171 -9.46 6.74 2.52
N LEU A 172 -9.71 5.69 1.72
CA LEU A 172 -9.98 5.82 0.29
C LEU A 172 -11.30 6.55 0.01
N GLY A 173 -12.35 6.27 0.78
CA GLY A 173 -13.64 6.96 0.67
C GLY A 173 -13.53 8.45 0.96
N VAL A 174 -12.78 8.84 2.00
CA VAL A 174 -12.47 10.25 2.29
C VAL A 174 -11.70 10.88 1.13
N TYR A 175 -10.65 10.22 0.62
CA TYR A 175 -9.89 10.70 -0.52
C TYR A 175 -10.76 10.97 -1.76
N LEU A 176 -11.69 10.06 -2.06
CA LEU A 176 -12.51 10.14 -3.29
C LEU A 176 -13.71 11.08 -3.18
N PHE A 177 -14.28 11.25 -1.98
CA PHE A 177 -15.60 11.86 -1.83
C PHE A 177 -15.63 13.07 -0.90
N HIS A 178 -14.50 13.51 -0.30
CA HIS A 178 -14.44 14.60 0.70
C HIS A 178 -15.18 15.86 0.25
N GLU A 179 -15.08 16.27 -1.01
CA GLU A 179 -15.73 17.48 -1.55
C GLU A 179 -17.27 17.44 -1.44
N LYS A 180 -17.86 16.23 -1.41
CA LYS A 180 -19.32 16.02 -1.31
C LYS A 180 -19.77 15.67 0.11
N MET A 181 -18.84 15.57 1.06
CA MET A 181 -19.14 15.17 2.43
C MET A 181 -19.78 16.32 3.21
N LYS A 182 -20.97 16.05 3.75
CA LYS A 182 -21.66 16.92 4.70
C LYS A 182 -21.20 16.61 6.14
N PRO A 183 -21.43 17.50 7.13
CA PRO A 183 -21.07 17.24 8.54
C PRO A 183 -21.55 15.88 9.06
N VAL A 184 -22.74 15.43 8.64
CA VAL A 184 -23.28 14.12 9.03
C VAL A 184 -22.39 12.95 8.59
N HIS A 185 -21.74 13.02 7.42
CA HIS A 185 -20.85 11.94 6.96
C HIS A 185 -19.60 11.83 7.84
N TRP A 186 -19.05 12.97 8.31
CA TRP A 186 -17.93 12.98 9.24
C TRP A 186 -18.29 12.37 10.59
N ILE A 187 -19.50 12.67 11.10
CA ILE A 187 -20.02 12.06 12.33
C ILE A 187 -20.20 10.56 12.14
N LEU A 188 -20.78 10.12 11.01
CA LEU A 188 -20.97 8.69 10.72
C LEU A 188 -19.62 7.95 10.62
N LEU A 189 -18.59 8.55 10.02
CA LEU A 189 -17.25 7.96 10.00
C LEU A 189 -16.63 7.91 11.40
N GLY A 190 -16.87 8.89 12.26
CA GLY A 190 -16.48 8.86 13.66
C GLY A 190 -17.16 7.72 14.43
N VAL A 191 -18.48 7.57 14.25
CA VAL A 191 -19.25 6.44 14.84
C VAL A 191 -18.74 5.09 14.31
N LEU A 192 -18.49 4.99 13.00
CA LEU A 192 -17.90 3.79 12.39
C LEU A 192 -16.54 3.46 13.01
N THR A 193 -15.67 4.46 13.21
CA THR A 193 -14.34 4.27 13.81
C THR A 193 -14.44 3.68 15.22
N VAL A 194 -15.34 4.22 16.05
CA VAL A 194 -15.59 3.70 17.41
C VAL A 194 -16.23 2.31 17.35
N GLY A 195 -17.21 2.11 16.45
CA GLY A 195 -17.89 0.82 16.28
C GLY A 195 -16.94 -0.30 15.83
N VAL A 196 -16.04 -0.01 14.89
CA VAL A 196 -14.98 -0.97 14.46
C VAL A 196 -14.10 -1.33 15.64
N TYR A 197 -13.64 -0.37 16.44
CA TYR A 197 -12.87 -0.66 17.63
C TYR A 197 -13.63 -1.52 18.64
N ALA A 198 -14.89 -1.18 18.94
CA ALA A 198 -15.70 -1.95 19.88
C ALA A 198 -15.93 -3.40 19.42
N ALA A 199 -16.06 -3.62 18.11
CA ALA A 199 -16.30 -4.94 17.51
C ALA A 199 -15.02 -5.78 17.37
N THR A 200 -13.88 -5.16 17.02
CA THR A 200 -12.63 -5.86 16.67
C THR A 200 -11.57 -5.80 17.76
N MET A 201 -11.70 -4.88 18.72
CA MET A 201 -10.73 -4.61 19.80
C MET A 201 -9.30 -4.28 19.29
N THR A 202 -9.18 -3.76 18.05
CA THR A 202 -7.90 -3.42 17.42
C THR A 202 -7.48 -1.99 17.73
N ARG A 203 -6.64 -1.81 18.76
CA ARG A 203 -6.22 -0.48 19.28
C ARG A 203 -5.43 0.33 18.27
N THR A 204 -4.44 -0.27 17.61
CA THR A 204 -3.57 0.42 16.65
C THR A 204 -4.34 0.93 15.44
N THR A 205 -5.19 0.10 14.86
CA THR A 205 -6.06 0.49 13.75
C THR A 205 -7.02 1.61 14.14
N PHE A 206 -7.62 1.53 15.34
CA PHE A 206 -8.47 2.61 15.86
C PHE A 206 -7.75 3.95 15.94
N LEU A 207 -6.53 3.97 16.51
CA LEU A 207 -5.76 5.22 16.64
C LEU A 207 -5.42 5.83 15.27
N VAL A 208 -5.02 4.99 14.31
CA VAL A 208 -4.71 5.47 12.95
C VAL A 208 -5.98 5.93 12.22
N MET A 209 -7.11 5.22 12.36
CA MET A 209 -8.40 5.65 11.80
C MET A 209 -8.81 7.01 12.37
N ALA A 210 -8.75 7.18 13.69
CA ALA A 210 -9.12 8.42 14.36
C ALA A 210 -8.20 9.59 13.93
N ALA A 211 -6.88 9.38 13.92
CA ALA A 211 -5.91 10.39 13.50
C ALA A 211 -6.12 10.78 12.02
N THR A 212 -6.35 9.80 11.14
CA THR A 212 -6.64 10.03 9.72
C THR A 212 -7.90 10.86 9.53
N LEU A 213 -8.98 10.52 10.25
CA LEU A 213 -10.26 11.21 10.15
C LEU A 213 -10.15 12.65 10.67
N VAL A 214 -9.47 12.86 11.79
CA VAL A 214 -9.23 14.20 12.35
C VAL A 214 -8.40 15.04 11.39
N LEU A 215 -7.29 14.50 10.87
CA LEU A 215 -6.44 15.24 9.92
C LEU A 215 -7.22 15.59 8.65
N ALA A 216 -7.95 14.63 8.09
CA ALA A 216 -8.77 14.86 6.90
C ALA A 216 -9.84 15.93 7.14
N PHE A 217 -10.55 15.87 8.28
CA PHE A 217 -11.55 16.87 8.65
C PHE A 217 -10.94 18.26 8.81
N VAL A 218 -9.79 18.37 9.49
CA VAL A 218 -9.08 19.65 9.68
C VAL A 218 -8.67 20.24 8.35
N LEU A 219 -8.08 19.45 7.45
CA LEU A 219 -7.64 19.95 6.13
C LEU A 219 -8.81 20.24 5.19
N GLU A 220 -9.97 19.57 5.37
CA GLU A 220 -11.18 19.90 4.63
C GLU A 220 -11.79 21.22 5.14
N LYS A 221 -11.86 21.41 6.47
CA LYS A 221 -12.44 22.60 7.08
C LYS A 221 -11.56 23.84 6.96
N PHE A 222 -10.22 23.65 6.99
CA PHE A 222 -9.23 24.71 6.96
C PHE A 222 -8.22 24.48 5.82
N PRO A 223 -8.63 24.64 4.54
CA PRO A 223 -7.77 24.35 3.39
C PRO A 223 -6.49 25.19 3.35
N GLN A 224 -6.47 26.36 4.01
CA GLN A 224 -5.28 27.22 4.11
C GLN A 224 -4.10 26.52 4.82
N ILE A 225 -4.39 25.52 5.67
CA ILE A 225 -3.34 24.72 6.32
C ILE A 225 -2.59 23.89 5.27
N ALA A 226 -3.29 23.38 4.26
CA ALA A 226 -2.69 22.61 3.18
C ALA A 226 -1.80 23.42 2.23
N GLU A 227 -1.88 24.73 2.25
CA GLU A 227 -0.99 25.63 1.48
C GLU A 227 0.38 25.82 2.16
N LYS A 228 0.45 25.60 3.48
CA LYS A 228 1.65 25.83 4.28
C LYS A 228 2.69 24.74 4.08
N LYS A 229 3.94 25.12 3.79
CA LYS A 229 5.09 24.19 3.71
C LYS A 229 5.28 23.38 5.02
N SER A 230 4.98 24.00 6.16
CA SER A 230 5.12 23.38 7.49
C SER A 230 4.32 22.09 7.65
N LEU A 231 3.14 21.97 7.00
CA LEU A 231 2.35 20.74 7.01
C LEU A 231 3.13 19.57 6.40
N TYR A 232 3.71 19.77 5.21
CA TYR A 232 4.46 18.74 4.49
C TYR A 232 5.79 18.42 5.14
N ILE A 233 6.48 19.44 5.70
CA ILE A 233 7.67 19.23 6.55
C ILE A 233 7.30 18.36 7.76
N GLY A 234 6.19 18.68 8.45
CA GLY A 234 5.69 17.90 9.58
C GLY A 234 5.36 16.46 9.18
N GLY A 235 4.65 16.26 8.04
CA GLY A 235 4.35 14.93 7.52
C GLY A 235 5.60 14.12 7.18
N THR A 236 6.58 14.75 6.51
CA THR A 236 7.89 14.12 6.23
C THR A 236 8.62 13.77 7.52
N ALA A 237 8.64 14.67 8.50
CA ALA A 237 9.29 14.45 9.79
C ALA A 237 8.64 13.31 10.60
N ILE A 238 7.30 13.23 10.62
CA ILE A 238 6.56 12.15 11.27
C ILE A 238 6.87 10.81 10.59
N THR A 239 6.87 10.78 9.26
CA THR A 239 7.23 9.59 8.48
C THR A 239 8.67 9.15 8.76
N ALA A 240 9.63 10.10 8.74
CA ALA A 240 11.02 9.82 9.05
C ALA A 240 11.21 9.30 10.48
N ALA A 241 10.51 9.89 11.45
CA ALA A 241 10.53 9.42 12.83
C ALA A 241 9.99 7.99 12.97
N GLY A 242 8.92 7.65 12.25
CA GLY A 242 8.39 6.28 12.19
C GLY A 242 9.36 5.27 11.60
N ILE A 243 10.07 5.66 10.52
CA ILE A 243 11.11 4.82 9.90
C ILE A 243 12.29 4.64 10.87
N LEU A 244 12.80 5.72 11.46
CA LEU A 244 13.89 5.65 12.44
C LEU A 244 13.52 4.83 13.67
N PHE A 245 12.27 4.95 14.14
CA PHE A 245 11.75 4.08 15.21
C PHE A 245 11.76 2.62 14.80
N SER A 246 11.38 2.29 13.55
CA SER A 246 11.40 0.91 13.05
C SER A 246 12.82 0.34 12.93
N VAL A 247 13.78 1.18 12.47
CA VAL A 247 15.22 0.82 12.46
C VAL A 247 15.73 0.58 13.88
N TYR A 248 15.37 1.46 14.83
CA TYR A 248 15.71 1.28 16.24
C TYR A 248 15.07 0.02 16.84
N ALA A 249 13.82 -0.29 16.49
CA ALA A 249 13.15 -1.51 16.91
C ALA A 249 13.88 -2.77 16.42
N ALA A 250 14.33 -2.78 15.15
CA ALA A 250 15.13 -3.87 14.60
C ALA A 250 16.48 -4.02 15.31
N TYR A 251 17.12 -2.90 15.67
CA TYR A 251 18.39 -2.91 16.43
C TYR A 251 18.20 -3.44 17.83
N ILE A 252 17.21 -2.94 18.60
CA ILE A 252 17.04 -3.29 20.00
C ILE A 252 16.41 -4.67 20.20
N SER A 253 15.73 -5.22 19.18
CA SER A 253 15.12 -6.55 19.25
C SER A 253 16.17 -7.66 19.39
N ASP A 254 17.39 -7.46 18.91
CA ASP A 254 18.52 -8.38 19.13
C ASP A 254 18.88 -8.55 20.61
N TRP A 255 18.60 -7.55 21.43
CA TRP A 255 18.81 -7.54 22.87
C TRP A 255 17.53 -7.87 23.65
N TYR A 256 16.69 -8.77 23.12
CA TYR A 256 15.36 -9.05 23.64
C TYR A 256 15.32 -9.28 25.17
N ASP A 257 16.21 -10.08 25.73
CA ASP A 257 16.29 -10.39 27.17
C ASP A 257 16.80 -9.21 28.02
N PHE A 258 17.43 -8.21 27.41
CA PHE A 258 18.04 -7.05 28.06
C PHE A 258 17.40 -5.72 27.63
N MET A 259 16.21 -5.75 27.04
CA MET A 259 15.51 -4.53 26.62
C MET A 259 15.30 -3.55 27.77
N PRO A 260 15.58 -2.25 27.58
CA PRO A 260 15.27 -1.22 28.56
C PRO A 260 13.77 -1.22 28.91
N GLY A 261 13.45 -0.98 30.19
CA GLY A 261 12.06 -1.08 30.67
C GLY A 261 11.07 -0.14 29.95
N TRP A 262 11.54 0.98 29.37
CA TRP A 262 10.71 1.87 28.56
C TRP A 262 10.38 1.24 27.18
N VAL A 263 11.32 0.47 26.57
CA VAL A 263 11.07 -0.27 25.33
C VAL A 263 10.02 -1.34 25.55
N VAL A 264 10.15 -2.11 26.65
CA VAL A 264 9.15 -3.13 27.05
C VAL A 264 7.76 -2.52 27.22
N LYS A 265 7.66 -1.30 27.80
CA LYS A 265 6.38 -0.60 27.91
C LYS A 265 5.80 -0.22 26.53
N ILE A 266 6.64 0.28 25.62
CA ILE A 266 6.22 0.59 24.24
C ILE A 266 5.81 -0.68 23.51
N ASP A 267 6.60 -1.75 23.61
CA ASP A 267 6.28 -3.03 22.97
C ASP A 267 4.94 -3.61 23.44
N ARG A 268 4.63 -3.46 24.74
CA ARG A 268 3.31 -3.83 25.28
C ARG A 268 2.17 -3.01 24.67
N ILE A 269 2.39 -1.71 24.41
CA ILE A 269 1.41 -0.86 23.71
C ILE A 269 1.26 -1.32 22.25
N LEU A 270 2.36 -1.69 21.62
CA LEU A 270 2.42 -2.20 20.25
C LEU A 270 2.05 -3.70 20.14
N THR A 271 1.60 -4.31 21.22
CA THR A 271 1.14 -5.72 21.27
C THR A 271 2.22 -6.75 20.88
N GLY A 272 3.47 -6.53 21.34
CA GLY A 272 4.59 -7.46 21.13
C GLY A 272 5.26 -7.38 19.76
N ARG A 273 5.07 -6.29 19.00
CA ARG A 273 5.60 -6.17 17.64
C ARG A 273 7.12 -6.02 17.58
N ILE A 274 7.75 -5.41 18.59
CA ILE A 274 9.22 -5.32 18.69
C ILE A 274 9.76 -6.70 19.03
N ALA A 275 9.17 -7.38 20.01
CA ALA A 275 9.56 -8.74 20.39
C ALA A 275 9.44 -9.72 19.22
N SER A 276 8.40 -9.58 18.38
CA SER A 276 8.18 -10.47 17.24
C SER A 276 9.28 -10.38 16.17
N ILE A 277 10.07 -9.30 16.12
CA ILE A 277 11.18 -9.16 15.17
C ILE A 277 12.26 -10.20 15.45
N TYR A 278 12.54 -10.49 16.73
CA TYR A 278 13.57 -11.44 17.17
C TYR A 278 13.07 -12.90 17.23
N ALA A 279 11.77 -13.13 17.39
CA ALA A 279 11.17 -14.41 17.79
C ALA A 279 11.27 -15.56 16.75
N PHE A 280 11.98 -15.42 15.65
CA PHE A 280 12.08 -16.39 14.57
C PHE A 280 13.44 -17.10 14.52
N GLU A 281 13.44 -18.39 14.12
CA GLU A 281 14.57 -19.32 14.21
C GLU A 281 15.83 -18.87 13.45
N ASN A 282 15.71 -18.06 12.41
CA ASN A 282 16.84 -17.57 11.60
C ASN A 282 17.42 -16.22 12.08
N GLY A 283 17.25 -15.89 13.36
CA GLY A 283 17.74 -14.64 13.95
C GLY A 283 16.82 -13.45 13.74
N GLY A 284 15.64 -13.67 13.16
CA GLY A 284 14.59 -12.66 13.01
C GLY A 284 14.96 -11.48 12.10
N GLY A 285 14.10 -10.49 12.09
CA GLY A 285 14.28 -9.25 11.32
C GLY A 285 15.22 -8.23 11.95
N VAL A 286 16.17 -8.65 12.80
CA VAL A 286 17.13 -7.78 13.47
C VAL A 286 18.03 -7.05 12.47
N LEU A 287 18.53 -5.88 12.85
CA LEU A 287 19.26 -4.99 11.96
C LEU A 287 20.48 -5.63 11.33
N GLU A 288 21.19 -6.51 12.05
CA GLU A 288 22.39 -7.21 11.58
C GLU A 288 22.14 -8.14 10.40
N ASN A 289 20.92 -8.62 10.24
CA ASN A 289 20.52 -9.49 9.13
C ASN A 289 20.10 -8.72 7.86
N TRP A 290 20.05 -7.37 7.90
CA TRP A 290 19.68 -6.61 6.72
C TRP A 290 20.81 -6.62 5.67
N LYS A 291 20.48 -7.08 4.46
CA LYS A 291 21.39 -7.14 3.32
C LYS A 291 21.16 -5.97 2.37
N LEU A 292 22.11 -5.72 1.45
CA LEU A 292 21.95 -4.69 0.42
C LEU A 292 20.74 -4.95 -0.48
N PHE A 293 20.53 -6.20 -0.85
CA PHE A 293 19.32 -6.76 -1.46
C PHE A 293 18.82 -7.88 -0.56
N GLY A 294 17.57 -8.32 -0.72
CA GLY A 294 16.97 -9.34 0.13
C GLY A 294 17.68 -10.71 0.03
N ASP A 295 17.18 -11.67 0.77
CA ASP A 295 17.68 -13.05 0.82
C ASP A 295 16.50 -14.01 0.63
N PRO A 296 16.61 -15.08 -0.19
CA PRO A 296 15.54 -16.04 -0.42
C PRO A 296 15.20 -16.86 0.84
N ASP A 297 16.14 -17.01 1.76
CA ASP A 297 15.93 -17.73 3.03
C ASP A 297 15.16 -16.91 4.07
N TYR A 298 14.91 -15.61 3.81
CA TYR A 298 14.17 -14.71 4.72
C TYR A 298 12.67 -14.82 4.49
N ILE A 299 12.05 -15.81 5.11
CA ILE A 299 10.60 -16.10 4.97
C ILE A 299 9.76 -15.60 6.15
N GLU A 300 10.38 -15.14 7.22
CA GLU A 300 9.72 -14.74 8.46
C GLU A 300 8.76 -13.57 8.21
N TYR A 301 7.65 -13.63 8.93
CA TYR A 301 6.57 -12.66 8.82
C TYR A 301 6.37 -11.91 10.13
N PHE A 302 6.63 -10.61 10.12
CA PHE A 302 6.35 -9.72 11.26
C PHE A 302 5.63 -8.45 10.78
N ASP A 303 4.88 -7.84 11.70
CA ASP A 303 3.92 -6.78 11.35
C ASP A 303 4.58 -5.44 11.07
N MET A 304 5.76 -5.14 11.63
CA MET A 304 6.44 -3.85 11.42
C MET A 304 6.88 -3.70 9.96
N GLY A 305 6.11 -2.93 9.19
CA GLY A 305 6.27 -2.89 7.73
C GLY A 305 7.58 -2.31 7.25
N TYR A 306 8.16 -1.29 7.92
CA TYR A 306 9.47 -0.77 7.52
C TYR A 306 10.59 -1.76 7.83
N VAL A 307 10.50 -2.52 8.93
CA VAL A 307 11.45 -3.60 9.20
C VAL A 307 11.35 -4.67 8.11
N ARG A 308 10.12 -5.09 7.78
CA ARG A 308 9.88 -6.06 6.70
C ARG A 308 10.38 -5.56 5.35
N LEU A 309 10.23 -4.26 5.05
CA LEU A 309 10.72 -3.65 3.80
C LEU A 309 12.21 -3.87 3.63
N PHE A 310 13.00 -3.57 4.66
CA PHE A 310 14.46 -3.73 4.61
C PHE A 310 14.89 -5.20 4.69
N PHE A 311 14.20 -6.00 5.50
CA PHE A 311 14.53 -7.41 5.68
C PHE A 311 14.24 -8.25 4.43
N TRP A 312 13.05 -8.08 3.83
CA TRP A 312 12.65 -8.87 2.67
C TRP A 312 13.28 -8.43 1.35
N TYR A 313 13.39 -7.13 1.13
CA TYR A 313 13.81 -6.58 -0.18
C TYR A 313 15.22 -6.03 -0.14
N GLY A 314 15.77 -5.77 1.03
CA GLY A 314 17.08 -5.21 1.24
C GLY A 314 17.12 -3.69 1.38
N ILE A 315 18.31 -3.20 1.76
CA ILE A 315 18.54 -1.78 2.07
C ILE A 315 18.35 -0.89 0.84
N ILE A 316 18.87 -1.30 -0.34
CA ILE A 316 18.79 -0.48 -1.56
C ILE A 316 17.36 -0.29 -2.03
N PRO A 317 16.55 -1.35 -2.27
CA PRO A 317 15.14 -1.18 -2.63
C PRO A 317 14.33 -0.45 -1.55
N GLY A 318 14.61 -0.72 -0.28
CA GLY A 318 13.98 -0.05 0.85
C GLY A 318 14.22 1.46 0.86
N LEU A 319 15.46 1.91 0.68
CA LEU A 319 15.81 3.32 0.56
C LEU A 319 15.15 3.98 -0.67
N CYS A 320 15.13 3.31 -1.81
CA CYS A 320 14.42 3.79 -3.00
C CYS A 320 12.93 4.02 -2.69
N CYS A 321 12.28 3.08 -2.01
CA CYS A 321 10.89 3.20 -1.60
C CYS A 321 10.65 4.40 -0.66
N ILE A 322 11.54 4.61 0.32
CA ILE A 322 11.46 5.73 1.27
C ILE A 322 11.66 7.08 0.56
N ILE A 323 12.64 7.17 -0.34
CA ILE A 323 12.87 8.39 -1.13
C ILE A 323 11.63 8.72 -1.97
N LEU A 324 11.06 7.72 -2.66
CA LEU A 324 9.83 7.91 -3.43
C LEU A 324 8.66 8.34 -2.55
N LEU A 325 8.53 7.79 -1.34
CA LEU A 325 7.50 8.19 -0.39
C LEU A 325 7.65 9.67 0.03
N PHE A 326 8.86 10.13 0.32
CA PHE A 326 9.11 11.53 0.65
C PHE A 326 8.84 12.46 -0.54
N LEU A 327 9.29 12.09 -1.73
CA LEU A 327 9.01 12.85 -2.96
C LEU A 327 7.49 12.93 -3.22
N LEU A 328 6.77 11.84 -2.96
CA LEU A 328 5.32 11.80 -3.15
C LEU A 328 4.57 12.71 -2.15
N ILE A 329 5.02 12.78 -0.90
CA ILE A 329 4.49 13.74 0.09
C ILE A 329 4.62 15.17 -0.45
N TRP A 330 5.80 15.53 -0.98
CA TRP A 330 6.02 16.86 -1.55
C TRP A 330 5.25 17.09 -2.85
N GLN A 331 5.07 16.06 -3.66
CA GLN A 331 4.28 16.15 -4.89
C GLN A 331 2.81 16.42 -4.60
N CYS A 332 2.24 15.89 -3.52
CA CYS A 332 0.89 16.26 -3.10
C CYS A 332 0.74 17.75 -2.85
N LYS A 333 1.77 18.43 -2.31
CA LYS A 333 1.77 19.88 -2.19
C LYS A 333 1.75 20.57 -3.55
N ASN A 334 2.60 20.13 -4.48
CA ASN A 334 2.71 20.73 -5.81
C ASN A 334 1.40 20.57 -6.60
N GLN A 335 0.75 19.43 -6.47
CA GLN A 335 -0.54 19.10 -7.09
C GLN A 335 -1.75 19.64 -6.32
N LYS A 336 -1.54 20.30 -5.17
CA LYS A 336 -2.60 20.77 -4.25
C LYS A 336 -3.55 19.65 -3.81
N ASP A 337 -3.05 18.41 -3.77
CA ASP A 337 -3.82 17.22 -3.38
C ASP A 337 -3.72 16.99 -1.86
N ARG A 338 -4.51 17.75 -1.09
CA ARG A 338 -4.54 17.68 0.37
C ARG A 338 -4.98 16.33 0.90
N MET A 339 -5.94 15.67 0.21
CA MET A 339 -6.43 14.37 0.66
C MET A 339 -5.52 13.23 0.23
N GLY A 340 -4.79 13.37 -0.88
CA GLY A 340 -3.67 12.50 -1.22
C GLY A 340 -2.57 12.54 -0.15
N PHE A 341 -2.24 13.72 0.37
CA PHE A 341 -1.33 13.85 1.50
C PHE A 341 -1.83 13.10 2.75
N VAL A 342 -3.13 13.24 3.12
CA VAL A 342 -3.74 12.50 4.23
C VAL A 342 -3.62 11.00 4.02
N LEU A 343 -3.97 10.51 2.83
CA LEU A 343 -3.89 9.09 2.48
C LEU A 343 -2.46 8.58 2.63
N ILE A 344 -1.47 9.27 2.05
CA ILE A 344 -0.06 8.87 2.12
C ILE A 344 0.44 8.86 3.56
N LEU A 345 0.15 9.92 4.34
CA LEU A 345 0.60 10.01 5.73
C LEU A 345 -0.06 8.93 6.59
N SER A 346 -1.35 8.66 6.40
CA SER A 346 -2.06 7.58 7.09
C SER A 346 -1.40 6.22 6.84
N PHE A 347 -1.10 5.90 5.58
CA PHE A 347 -0.42 4.66 5.21
C PHE A 347 1.00 4.60 5.74
N ALA A 348 1.76 5.69 5.65
CA ALA A 348 3.13 5.76 6.13
C ALA A 348 3.22 5.54 7.65
N VAL A 349 2.34 6.18 8.43
CA VAL A 349 2.27 6.01 9.89
C VAL A 349 1.81 4.59 10.25
N PHE A 350 0.82 4.05 9.54
CA PHE A 350 0.34 2.71 9.82
C PHE A 350 1.39 1.64 9.49
N THR A 351 2.27 1.89 8.53
CA THR A 351 3.37 0.97 8.17
C THR A 351 4.38 0.77 9.30
N VAL A 352 4.44 1.66 10.28
CA VAL A 352 5.26 1.43 11.50
C VAL A 352 4.83 0.18 12.25
N VAL A 353 3.52 -0.10 12.26
CA VAL A 353 2.91 -1.18 13.07
C VAL A 353 2.26 -2.29 12.25
N GLU A 354 2.01 -2.05 10.96
CA GLU A 354 1.37 -3.02 10.05
C GLU A 354 2.02 -2.95 8.66
N ALA A 355 2.39 -4.06 8.08
CA ALA A 355 3.12 -4.10 6.81
C ALA A 355 2.21 -3.83 5.58
N HIS A 356 1.43 -2.73 5.63
CA HIS A 356 0.44 -2.46 4.60
C HIS A 356 1.05 -1.96 3.30
N ILE A 357 2.08 -1.10 3.35
CA ILE A 357 2.83 -0.65 2.17
C ILE A 357 3.65 -1.81 1.57
N VAL A 358 4.13 -2.71 2.42
CA VAL A 358 4.94 -3.88 2.06
C VAL A 358 4.02 -5.09 1.87
N SER A 359 3.05 -4.95 0.99
CA SER A 359 2.07 -6.00 0.68
C SER A 359 2.38 -6.63 -0.66
N VAL A 360 2.27 -7.95 -0.74
CA VAL A 360 2.31 -8.69 -2.02
C VAL A 360 1.13 -8.32 -2.94
N TYR A 361 0.08 -7.70 -2.38
CA TYR A 361 -1.17 -7.33 -3.07
C TYR A 361 -1.15 -5.87 -3.48
N ILE A 362 -0.85 -5.58 -4.73
CA ILE A 362 -0.73 -4.22 -5.30
C ILE A 362 -2.01 -3.40 -5.08
N ALA A 363 -3.19 -4.00 -5.31
CA ALA A 363 -4.46 -3.29 -5.22
C ALA A 363 -4.83 -2.81 -3.81
N ARG A 364 -4.16 -3.29 -2.74
CA ARG A 364 -4.32 -2.81 -1.36
C ARG A 364 -3.49 -1.56 -1.06
N ASN A 365 -2.43 -1.32 -1.83
CA ASN A 365 -1.53 -0.20 -1.60
C ASN A 365 -1.94 1.00 -2.46
N TYR A 366 -2.83 1.83 -1.93
CA TYR A 366 -3.37 2.99 -2.67
C TYR A 366 -2.30 4.07 -2.94
N ILE A 367 -1.17 4.07 -2.21
CA ILE A 367 -0.03 4.95 -2.49
C ILE A 367 0.51 4.69 -3.91
N LEU A 368 0.50 3.45 -4.38
CA LEU A 368 1.01 3.11 -5.70
C LEU A 368 0.22 3.77 -6.84
N PHE A 369 -1.08 4.00 -6.65
CA PHE A 369 -1.90 4.72 -7.61
C PHE A 369 -1.54 6.20 -7.67
N LEU A 370 -1.26 6.83 -6.51
CA LEU A 370 -0.79 8.20 -6.46
C LEU A 370 0.63 8.33 -6.99
N LEU A 371 1.50 7.37 -6.69
CA LEU A 371 2.84 7.29 -7.24
C LEU A 371 2.77 7.19 -8.77
N GLY A 372 1.96 6.28 -9.30
CA GLY A 372 1.76 6.11 -10.75
C GLY A 372 1.18 7.35 -11.44
N ALA A 373 0.34 8.14 -10.73
CA ALA A 373 -0.20 9.38 -11.25
C ALA A 373 0.80 10.55 -11.23
N TYR A 374 1.73 10.56 -10.28
CA TYR A 374 2.53 11.75 -9.98
C TYR A 374 4.04 11.59 -10.27
N TRP A 375 4.56 10.37 -10.50
CA TRP A 375 6.00 10.14 -10.64
C TRP A 375 6.62 10.91 -11.82
N THR A 376 5.91 11.06 -12.92
CA THR A 376 6.40 11.85 -14.08
C THR A 376 6.54 13.33 -13.75
N GLY A 377 5.76 13.84 -12.78
CA GLY A 377 5.88 15.22 -12.29
C GLY A 377 6.89 15.42 -11.15
N MET A 378 7.49 14.34 -10.62
CA MET A 378 8.51 14.43 -9.57
C MET A 378 9.89 14.80 -10.12
N PHE A 379 10.13 14.56 -11.40
CA PHE A 379 11.41 14.75 -12.07
C PHE A 379 11.23 15.59 -13.33
N PRO A 380 12.21 16.42 -13.72
CA PRO A 380 12.15 17.21 -14.96
C PRO A 380 12.43 16.31 -16.18
N PHE A 381 11.43 15.56 -16.58
CA PHE A 381 11.50 14.72 -17.77
C PHE A 381 11.11 15.52 -19.01
N ASP A 382 12.08 16.19 -19.64
CA ASP A 382 11.88 16.91 -20.89
C ASP A 382 12.10 15.97 -22.09
N GLY A 383 11.31 16.13 -23.15
CA GLY A 383 11.44 15.42 -24.42
C GLY A 383 10.11 14.88 -24.92
N ASP A 384 10.11 14.48 -26.20
CA ASP A 384 8.93 13.91 -26.86
C ASP A 384 8.64 12.49 -26.36
N ASP A 385 7.36 12.21 -26.18
CA ASP A 385 6.88 10.87 -25.79
C ASP A 385 6.99 9.89 -26.98
N ILE A 386 7.76 8.81 -26.77
CA ILE A 386 8.01 7.75 -27.75
C ILE A 386 7.63 6.37 -27.18
N TYR A 387 7.37 5.42 -28.04
CA TYR A 387 7.26 4.01 -27.64
C TYR A 387 8.65 3.42 -27.36
N TRP A 388 8.74 2.37 -26.53
CA TRP A 388 10.01 1.72 -26.19
C TRP A 388 10.78 1.19 -27.41
N TRP A 389 10.06 0.72 -28.45
CA TRP A 389 10.70 0.24 -29.70
C TRP A 389 11.26 1.38 -30.59
N GLN A 390 11.04 2.64 -30.24
CA GLN A 390 11.63 3.81 -30.89
C GLN A 390 12.88 4.31 -30.16
N LEU A 391 13.33 3.60 -29.11
CA LEU A 391 14.57 3.93 -28.43
C LEU A 391 15.78 3.62 -29.33
N PRO A 392 16.86 4.43 -29.28
CA PRO A 392 18.10 4.12 -30.03
C PRO A 392 18.65 2.76 -29.61
N GLY A 393 18.95 1.90 -30.58
CA GLY A 393 19.48 0.55 -30.35
C GLY A 393 18.50 -0.59 -30.58
N PHE A 394 17.23 -0.30 -30.90
CA PHE A 394 16.22 -1.28 -31.31
C PHE A 394 15.92 -1.27 -32.80
N TYR A 395 16.83 -0.69 -33.63
CA TYR A 395 16.76 -0.69 -35.09
C TYR A 395 17.83 -1.60 -35.66
#